data_c86d81458242308e3778a573fc1070eb
#
_entry.id   c86d81458242308e3778a573fc1070eb
#
_cell.length_a   1.000
_cell.length_b   1.000
_cell.length_c   1.000
_cell.angle_alpha   90.00
_cell.angle_beta   90.00
_cell.angle_gamma   90.00
#
_symmetry.space_group_name_H-M   'P 1'
#
loop_
_entity.id
_entity.type
_entity.pdbx_description
1 polymer ?
#
loop_
_entity_poly.entity_id
_entity_poly.type
_entity_poly.pdbx_seq_one_letter_code
_entity_poly.pdbx_strand_id
1 'polypeptide(L)'
;MQSSKAFTLDEIDQAVKFNEPVYPDHPFYTDFSHVRGDFREKVVYRILNVKTSDGGFSFDADLNSGEKKLFFLGGMKGSGKTSELTKYARNLHRPECYFVVTCNIEEALDMNDVEYMDVLIFQLERLTYELDQAYVPVDKGIIKRMQAWFQQRETEIRAALKGELGFELGVNVESPPLLKTILNIFGQIKVGLQGSKERATTIRSSLKNRFPDFANLFNQYIEEANLSLRQAGKGQEILYIIDGLEKTMSAEMRRKLVIDESNRLRQIKAYTIFTLPIELMKERQKINQFSTVESFPYVKIIERQGNDVEMAFLVFEEFISKRIDLSLFESKELVRKFIRFGGGSPRELLRILEAAAFFADESKGILDETCFQEALKRLANQTAQYLTQEKLDRLKEIHEDNLAGRSSPFDDLVGEMLEDIILMEYNDGSYKRVNPVVELSDLYQQRVLGK
;
A
#
# COMPACT_ATOMS: atom_id res chain seq x y z
N MET A 1 -16.62 -4.14 -15.91
CA MET A 1 -18.02 -3.78 -15.62
C MET A 1 -18.01 -2.67 -14.59
N GLN A 2 -18.77 -1.59 -14.78
CA GLN A 2 -18.90 -0.60 -13.70
C GLN A 2 -19.68 -1.26 -12.56
N SER A 3 -19.08 -1.29 -11.36
CA SER A 3 -19.76 -1.77 -10.17
C SER A 3 -20.94 -0.83 -9.89
N SER A 4 -22.15 -1.36 -9.89
CA SER A 4 -23.38 -0.63 -9.59
C SER A 4 -23.83 -0.90 -8.15
N LYS A 5 -24.55 0.05 -7.55
CA LYS A 5 -25.17 -0.14 -6.24
C LYS A 5 -26.17 -1.31 -6.31
N ALA A 6 -26.14 -2.16 -5.30
CA ALA A 6 -27.05 -3.30 -5.17
C ALA A 6 -28.42 -2.86 -4.65
N PHE A 7 -29.48 -3.29 -5.34
CA PHE A 7 -30.89 -3.11 -4.96
C PHE A 7 -31.59 -4.46 -4.70
N THR A 8 -30.91 -5.56 -4.96
CA THR A 8 -31.33 -6.95 -4.68
C THR A 8 -30.21 -7.73 -4.02
N LEU A 9 -30.52 -8.85 -3.36
CA LEU A 9 -29.52 -9.70 -2.71
C LEU A 9 -28.47 -10.22 -3.70
N ASP A 10 -28.89 -10.62 -4.90
CA ASP A 10 -28.00 -11.18 -5.93
C ASP A 10 -26.95 -10.18 -6.45
N GLU A 11 -27.23 -8.87 -6.31
CA GLU A 11 -26.31 -7.83 -6.74
C GLU A 11 -25.23 -7.50 -5.70
N ILE A 12 -25.39 -7.98 -4.45
CA ILE A 12 -24.48 -7.62 -3.33
C ILE A 12 -23.06 -8.07 -3.63
N ASP A 13 -22.84 -9.29 -4.14
CA ASP A 13 -21.51 -9.82 -4.47
C ASP A 13 -20.71 -8.89 -5.39
N GLN A 14 -21.38 -8.27 -6.37
CA GLN A 14 -20.73 -7.34 -7.30
C GLN A 14 -20.43 -5.98 -6.66
N ALA A 15 -21.25 -5.58 -5.68
CA ALA A 15 -21.12 -4.29 -5.01
C ALA A 15 -20.10 -4.31 -3.85
N VAL A 16 -19.81 -5.49 -3.27
CA VAL A 16 -18.95 -5.63 -2.07
C VAL A 16 -17.58 -6.27 -2.31
N LYS A 17 -17.06 -6.23 -3.53
CA LYS A 17 -15.73 -6.76 -3.87
C LYS A 17 -14.64 -6.20 -2.97
N PHE A 18 -14.29 -6.93 -1.91
CA PHE A 18 -13.40 -6.44 -0.84
C PHE A 18 -11.91 -6.50 -1.19
N ASN A 19 -11.53 -7.17 -2.28
CA ASN A 19 -10.14 -7.28 -2.74
C ASN A 19 -9.74 -6.19 -3.75
N GLU A 20 -10.70 -5.43 -4.27
CA GLU A 20 -10.45 -4.39 -5.26
C GLU A 20 -10.33 -3.02 -4.57
N PRO A 21 -9.22 -2.25 -4.81
CA PRO A 21 -9.11 -0.90 -4.30
C PRO A 21 -10.10 0.02 -5.01
N VAL A 22 -10.68 0.95 -4.27
CA VAL A 22 -11.61 1.96 -4.79
C VAL A 22 -10.91 3.31 -4.87
N TYR A 23 -10.91 3.91 -6.05
CA TYR A 23 -10.24 5.18 -6.34
C TYR A 23 -11.18 6.39 -6.15
N PRO A 24 -10.65 7.61 -5.95
CA PRO A 24 -11.46 8.80 -5.64
C PRO A 24 -12.56 9.14 -6.64
N ASP A 25 -12.42 8.74 -7.92
CA ASP A 25 -13.44 8.97 -8.96
C ASP A 25 -14.54 7.90 -9.00
N HIS A 26 -14.38 6.83 -8.24
CA HIS A 26 -15.34 5.75 -8.25
C HIS A 26 -16.58 6.11 -7.40
N PRO A 27 -17.81 5.79 -7.82
CA PRO A 27 -19.02 6.09 -7.04
C PRO A 27 -19.03 5.53 -5.63
N PHE A 28 -18.30 4.43 -5.40
CA PHE A 28 -18.16 3.78 -4.09
C PHE A 28 -17.11 4.40 -3.18
N TYR A 29 -16.36 5.39 -3.68
CA TYR A 29 -15.33 6.03 -2.84
C TYR A 29 -15.97 6.76 -1.65
N THR A 30 -15.40 6.54 -0.48
CA THR A 30 -15.77 7.23 0.76
C THR A 30 -14.49 7.72 1.43
N ASP A 31 -14.46 9.01 1.78
CA ASP A 31 -13.31 9.62 2.44
C ASP A 31 -13.37 9.38 3.95
N PHE A 32 -12.43 8.59 4.46
CA PHE A 32 -12.30 8.29 5.89
C PHE A 32 -11.27 9.18 6.60
N SER A 33 -10.64 10.14 5.93
CA SER A 33 -9.50 10.90 6.47
C SER A 33 -9.80 11.61 7.78
N HIS A 34 -11.02 12.11 7.95
CA HIS A 34 -11.44 12.86 9.13
C HIS A 34 -11.82 12.00 10.34
N VAL A 35 -11.91 10.66 10.16
CA VAL A 35 -12.28 9.70 11.23
C VAL A 35 -11.17 8.70 11.55
N ARG A 36 -9.95 8.89 11.03
CA ARG A 36 -8.82 7.99 11.27
C ARG A 36 -8.03 8.28 12.56
N GLY A 37 -8.68 8.75 13.61
CA GLY A 37 -8.01 8.99 14.90
C GLY A 37 -6.91 10.05 14.80
N ASP A 38 -5.68 9.70 15.19
CA ASP A 38 -4.55 10.63 15.24
C ASP A 38 -3.85 10.83 13.90
N PHE A 39 -4.14 10.02 12.89
CA PHE A 39 -3.60 10.22 11.54
C PHE A 39 -4.13 11.53 10.94
N ARG A 40 -3.22 12.36 10.45
CA ARG A 40 -3.53 13.64 9.83
C ARG A 40 -2.85 13.76 8.47
N GLU A 41 -3.61 13.91 7.42
CA GLU A 41 -3.09 14.15 6.07
C GLU A 41 -2.10 15.32 6.00
N LYS A 42 -2.32 16.35 6.82
CA LYS A 42 -1.42 17.51 6.93
C LYS A 42 0.03 17.12 7.29
N VAL A 43 0.23 16.02 8.02
CA VAL A 43 1.56 15.50 8.33
C VAL A 43 2.25 15.01 7.06
N VAL A 44 1.53 14.26 6.22
CA VAL A 44 2.05 13.76 4.93
C VAL A 44 2.41 14.94 4.02
N TYR A 45 1.52 15.92 3.87
CA TYR A 45 1.80 17.10 3.05
C TYR A 45 3.02 17.89 3.57
N ARG A 46 3.16 18.04 4.87
CA ARG A 46 4.34 18.71 5.48
C ARG A 46 5.64 17.94 5.23
N ILE A 47 5.63 16.61 5.35
CA ILE A 47 6.79 15.76 5.04
C ILE A 47 7.20 15.94 3.58
N LEU A 48 6.24 16.06 2.68
CA LEU A 48 6.45 16.27 1.25
C LEU A 48 6.70 17.75 0.87
N ASN A 49 6.88 18.65 1.82
CA ASN A 49 7.05 20.09 1.56
C ASN A 49 5.91 20.67 0.70
N VAL A 50 4.66 20.31 1.03
CA VAL A 50 3.47 20.80 0.33
C VAL A 50 2.74 21.80 1.21
N LYS A 51 2.50 23.00 0.67
CA LYS A 51 1.57 23.99 1.21
C LYS A 51 0.15 23.67 0.73
N THR A 52 -0.79 23.73 1.67
CA THR A 52 -2.23 23.64 1.37
C THR A 52 -2.84 25.03 1.59
N SER A 53 -3.47 25.59 0.56
CA SER A 53 -4.23 26.85 0.62
C SER A 53 -5.66 26.61 0.17
N ASP A 54 -6.53 27.61 0.36
CA ASP A 54 -7.94 27.56 -0.05
C ASP A 54 -8.07 27.28 -1.56
N GLY A 55 -8.10 26.00 -1.92
CA GLY A 55 -8.29 25.51 -3.28
C GLY A 55 -7.10 24.86 -3.96
N GLY A 56 -5.93 24.69 -3.32
CA GLY A 56 -4.81 24.07 -4.01
C GLY A 56 -3.69 23.50 -3.16
N PHE A 57 -2.85 22.72 -3.83
CA PHE A 57 -1.61 22.16 -3.31
C PHE A 57 -0.45 22.74 -4.10
N SER A 58 0.60 23.22 -3.44
CA SER A 58 1.80 23.72 -4.08
C SER A 58 3.06 23.22 -3.36
N PHE A 59 4.12 22.99 -4.14
CA PHE A 59 5.42 22.63 -3.59
C PHE A 59 6.05 23.86 -2.93
N ASP A 60 6.50 23.70 -1.69
CA ASP A 60 7.18 24.76 -0.94
C ASP A 60 8.70 24.62 -1.06
N ALA A 61 9.28 25.38 -1.98
CA ALA A 61 10.73 25.37 -2.19
C ALA A 61 11.51 25.89 -0.97
N ASP A 62 10.91 26.76 -0.14
CA ASP A 62 11.57 27.33 1.06
C ASP A 62 11.76 26.28 2.16
N LEU A 63 10.87 25.28 2.22
CA LEU A 63 11.00 24.15 3.14
C LEU A 63 11.97 23.08 2.61
N ASN A 64 12.42 23.20 1.36
CA ASN A 64 13.32 22.24 0.76
C ASN A 64 14.74 22.42 1.28
N SER A 65 15.13 21.62 2.26
CA SER A 65 16.50 21.57 2.80
C SER A 65 17.54 20.98 1.83
N GLY A 66 17.17 20.77 0.56
CA GLY A 66 17.99 20.06 -0.43
C GLY A 66 17.98 18.53 -0.25
N GLU A 67 17.48 18.02 0.86
CA GLU A 67 17.37 16.59 1.13
C GLU A 67 15.99 16.07 0.71
N LYS A 68 15.97 15.13 -0.20
CA LYS A 68 14.72 14.47 -0.63
C LYS A 68 14.24 13.50 0.42
N LYS A 69 12.94 13.48 0.67
CA LYS A 69 12.34 12.69 1.75
C LYS A 69 11.94 11.31 1.27
N LEU A 70 12.42 10.30 1.99
CA LEU A 70 11.91 8.94 1.93
C LEU A 70 10.91 8.77 3.08
N PHE A 71 9.68 8.47 2.74
CA PHE A 71 8.56 8.36 3.67
C PHE A 71 7.91 6.98 3.59
N PHE A 72 7.69 6.35 4.73
CA PHE A 72 7.01 5.07 4.82
C PHE A 72 5.62 5.23 5.45
N LEU A 73 4.60 4.73 4.75
CA LEU A 73 3.22 4.67 5.23
C LEU A 73 2.90 3.24 5.66
N GLY A 74 3.02 2.98 6.96
CA GLY A 74 2.72 1.68 7.57
C GLY A 74 1.24 1.51 7.87
N GLY A 75 0.74 0.28 7.84
CA GLY A 75 -0.65 0.04 8.25
C GLY A 75 -1.18 -1.33 7.86
N MET A 76 -2.31 -1.66 8.46
CA MET A 76 -3.01 -2.94 8.33
C MET A 76 -3.45 -3.24 6.89
N LYS A 77 -3.51 -4.52 6.52
CA LYS A 77 -4.17 -4.97 5.29
C LYS A 77 -5.65 -4.53 5.31
N GLY A 78 -6.16 -4.00 4.19
CA GLY A 78 -7.55 -3.56 4.11
C GLY A 78 -7.89 -2.24 4.80
N SER A 79 -6.89 -1.49 5.32
CA SER A 79 -7.11 -0.16 5.88
C SER A 79 -7.44 0.92 4.84
N GLY A 80 -7.24 0.64 3.55
CA GLY A 80 -7.48 1.59 2.46
C GLY A 80 -6.23 2.38 2.05
N LYS A 81 -5.01 1.90 2.35
CA LYS A 81 -3.75 2.57 1.95
C LYS A 81 -3.68 2.90 0.46
N THR A 82 -3.94 1.92 -0.40
CA THR A 82 -3.92 2.10 -1.87
C THR A 82 -4.86 3.22 -2.32
N SER A 83 -6.09 3.25 -1.79
CA SER A 83 -7.07 4.32 -2.09
C SER A 83 -6.58 5.69 -1.62
N GLU A 84 -5.97 5.75 -0.44
CA GLU A 84 -5.40 6.99 0.11
C GLU A 84 -4.19 7.47 -0.70
N LEU A 85 -3.27 6.56 -1.08
CA LEU A 85 -2.12 6.88 -1.93
C LEU A 85 -2.56 7.38 -3.31
N THR A 86 -3.62 6.82 -3.87
CA THR A 86 -4.21 7.32 -5.12
C THR A 86 -4.83 8.70 -4.95
N LYS A 87 -5.46 9.00 -3.80
CA LYS A 87 -5.91 10.35 -3.46
C LYS A 87 -4.73 11.33 -3.39
N TYR A 88 -3.62 10.96 -2.76
CA TYR A 88 -2.41 11.79 -2.75
C TYR A 88 -1.85 11.98 -4.16
N ALA A 89 -1.76 10.91 -4.96
CA ALA A 89 -1.31 11.02 -6.34
C ALA A 89 -2.14 12.05 -7.12
N ARG A 90 -3.47 11.98 -7.03
CA ARG A 90 -4.39 12.90 -7.70
C ARG A 90 -4.23 14.35 -7.22
N ASN A 91 -4.15 14.54 -5.90
CA ASN A 91 -4.06 15.87 -5.32
C ASN A 91 -2.74 16.56 -5.62
N LEU A 92 -1.65 15.79 -5.68
CA LEU A 92 -0.30 16.30 -5.81
C LEU A 92 0.24 16.33 -7.25
N HIS A 93 -0.37 15.58 -8.19
CA HIS A 93 0.03 15.61 -9.61
C HIS A 93 -0.48 16.90 -10.27
N ARG A 94 0.28 17.99 -10.13
CA ARG A 94 -0.08 19.35 -10.58
C ARG A 94 1.16 20.15 -10.99
N PRO A 95 1.02 21.11 -11.91
CA PRO A 95 2.12 21.99 -12.32
C PRO A 95 2.84 22.70 -11.16
N GLU A 96 2.08 23.13 -10.15
CA GLU A 96 2.56 23.88 -9.01
C GLU A 96 3.12 22.97 -7.91
N CYS A 97 2.98 21.65 -8.05
CA CYS A 97 3.36 20.68 -7.03
C CYS A 97 4.28 19.61 -7.60
N TYR A 98 3.84 18.39 -7.68
CA TYR A 98 4.65 17.25 -8.12
C TYR A 98 4.24 16.75 -9.50
N PHE A 99 5.20 16.16 -10.19
CA PHE A 99 4.93 15.14 -11.20
C PHE A 99 4.96 13.77 -10.50
N VAL A 100 3.78 13.21 -10.25
CA VAL A 100 3.64 11.97 -9.49
C VAL A 100 3.80 10.76 -10.40
N VAL A 101 4.68 9.83 -9.99
CA VAL A 101 4.93 8.55 -10.65
C VAL A 101 4.48 7.43 -9.72
N THR A 102 3.41 6.74 -10.06
CA THR A 102 2.88 5.62 -9.29
C THR A 102 3.51 4.30 -9.74
N CYS A 103 3.96 3.51 -8.78
CA CYS A 103 4.59 2.20 -8.98
C CYS A 103 3.83 1.15 -8.15
N ASN A 104 3.05 0.30 -8.80
CA ASN A 104 2.47 -0.88 -8.16
C ASN A 104 3.42 -2.06 -8.35
N ILE A 105 4.09 -2.49 -7.28
CA ILE A 105 5.10 -3.55 -7.34
C ILE A 105 4.46 -4.89 -7.74
N GLU A 106 3.26 -5.18 -7.25
CA GLU A 106 2.55 -6.43 -7.52
C GLU A 106 2.29 -6.65 -9.03
N GLU A 107 2.02 -5.57 -9.77
CA GLU A 107 1.75 -5.66 -11.21
C GLU A 107 3.01 -5.84 -12.06
N ALA A 108 4.15 -5.51 -11.51
CA ALA A 108 5.37 -5.34 -12.29
C ALA A 108 6.49 -6.32 -11.97
N LEU A 109 6.57 -6.80 -10.72
CA LEU A 109 7.68 -7.60 -10.22
C LEU A 109 7.22 -8.99 -9.78
N ASP A 110 8.16 -9.95 -9.71
CA ASP A 110 7.89 -11.27 -9.12
C ASP A 110 7.88 -11.16 -7.59
N MET A 111 6.69 -11.21 -7.00
CA MET A 111 6.49 -11.04 -5.56
C MET A 111 7.19 -12.11 -4.69
N ASN A 112 7.67 -13.20 -5.27
CA ASN A 112 8.43 -14.24 -4.58
C ASN A 112 9.93 -13.96 -4.53
N ASP A 113 10.42 -13.04 -5.36
CA ASP A 113 11.86 -12.77 -5.51
C ASP A 113 12.13 -11.29 -5.85
N VAL A 114 11.72 -10.36 -4.96
CA VAL A 114 11.93 -8.91 -5.12
C VAL A 114 13.16 -8.46 -4.34
N GLU A 115 14.05 -7.72 -5.00
CA GLU A 115 15.18 -7.05 -4.39
C GLU A 115 15.15 -5.53 -4.65
N TYR A 116 15.97 -4.75 -3.91
CA TYR A 116 15.99 -3.28 -4.07
C TYR A 116 16.34 -2.84 -5.50
N MET A 117 17.19 -3.60 -6.21
CA MET A 117 17.53 -3.28 -7.60
C MET A 117 16.33 -3.36 -8.53
N ASP A 118 15.45 -4.36 -8.32
CA ASP A 118 14.24 -4.53 -9.13
C ASP A 118 13.29 -3.35 -8.93
N VAL A 119 13.14 -2.89 -7.68
CA VAL A 119 12.35 -1.70 -7.36
C VAL A 119 12.91 -0.45 -8.01
N LEU A 120 14.25 -0.25 -7.96
CA LEU A 120 14.89 0.93 -8.55
C LEU A 120 14.84 0.93 -10.08
N ILE A 121 15.01 -0.22 -10.73
CA ILE A 121 14.82 -0.36 -12.17
C ILE A 121 13.38 -0.06 -12.56
N PHE A 122 12.42 -0.58 -11.79
CA PHE A 122 11.01 -0.31 -12.02
C PHE A 122 10.65 1.18 -11.84
N GLN A 123 11.19 1.84 -10.82
CA GLN A 123 11.02 3.29 -10.64
C GLN A 123 11.54 4.07 -11.87
N LEU A 124 12.70 3.69 -12.38
CA LEU A 124 13.32 4.34 -13.53
C LEU A 124 12.53 4.09 -14.82
N GLU A 125 12.04 2.85 -15.03
CA GLU A 125 11.14 2.50 -16.13
C GLU A 125 9.86 3.34 -16.09
N ARG A 126 9.19 3.37 -14.93
CA ARG A 126 7.93 4.11 -14.76
C ARG A 126 8.11 5.61 -14.98
N LEU A 127 9.15 6.21 -14.43
CA LEU A 127 9.45 7.62 -14.68
C LEU A 127 9.62 7.89 -16.19
N THR A 128 10.41 7.06 -16.86
CA THR A 128 10.66 7.21 -18.29
C THR A 128 9.38 7.08 -19.12
N TYR A 129 8.53 6.12 -18.75
CA TYR A 129 7.21 5.92 -19.36
C TYR A 129 6.29 7.13 -19.17
N GLU A 130 6.17 7.63 -17.94
CA GLU A 130 5.30 8.78 -17.64
C GLU A 130 5.78 10.07 -18.33
N LEU A 131 7.10 10.27 -18.43
CA LEU A 131 7.66 11.41 -19.16
C LEU A 131 7.36 11.32 -20.68
N ASP A 132 7.44 10.11 -21.26
CA ASP A 132 7.09 9.87 -22.67
C ASP A 132 5.59 10.15 -22.91
N GLN A 133 4.71 9.62 -22.05
CA GLN A 133 3.27 9.87 -22.14
C GLN A 133 2.89 11.34 -21.94
N ALA A 134 3.63 12.03 -21.10
CA ALA A 134 3.43 13.46 -20.85
C ALA A 134 4.10 14.35 -21.92
N TYR A 135 4.78 13.77 -22.93
CA TYR A 135 5.54 14.51 -23.95
C TYR A 135 6.57 15.47 -23.33
N VAL A 136 7.20 15.09 -22.24
CA VAL A 136 8.25 15.87 -21.58
C VAL A 136 9.60 15.48 -22.18
N PRO A 137 10.30 16.39 -22.87
CA PRO A 137 11.61 16.10 -23.44
C PRO A 137 12.65 15.97 -22.32
N VAL A 138 13.48 14.94 -22.39
CA VAL A 138 14.63 14.77 -21.50
C VAL A 138 15.91 14.99 -22.31
N ASP A 139 16.95 15.53 -21.66
CA ASP A 139 18.23 15.79 -22.30
C ASP A 139 18.80 14.55 -23.01
N LYS A 140 19.19 14.72 -24.28
CA LYS A 140 19.71 13.62 -25.10
C LYS A 140 21.04 13.06 -24.59
N GLY A 141 21.82 13.87 -23.89
CA GLY A 141 23.10 13.48 -23.33
C GLY A 141 22.94 12.48 -22.18
N ILE A 142 22.00 12.73 -21.26
CA ILE A 142 21.75 11.79 -20.15
C ILE A 142 21.20 10.46 -20.69
N ILE A 143 20.29 10.49 -21.66
CA ILE A 143 19.74 9.26 -22.26
C ILE A 143 20.83 8.43 -22.92
N LYS A 144 21.74 9.06 -23.68
CA LYS A 144 22.88 8.36 -24.28
C LYS A 144 23.82 7.75 -23.24
N ARG A 145 24.07 8.46 -22.11
CA ARG A 145 24.89 7.92 -21.00
C ARG A 145 24.21 6.72 -20.36
N MET A 146 22.89 6.78 -20.13
CA MET A 146 22.12 5.64 -19.62
C MET A 146 22.21 4.44 -20.56
N GLN A 147 21.96 4.66 -21.85
CA GLN A 147 22.05 3.61 -22.86
C GLN A 147 23.44 2.95 -22.86
N ALA A 148 24.51 3.74 -22.89
CA ALA A 148 25.88 3.23 -22.89
C ALA A 148 26.19 2.42 -21.61
N TRP A 149 25.72 2.90 -20.46
CA TRP A 149 25.92 2.20 -19.19
C TRP A 149 25.22 0.83 -19.18
N PHE A 150 23.96 0.74 -19.63
CA PHE A 150 23.23 -0.53 -19.71
C PHE A 150 23.80 -1.48 -20.77
N GLN A 151 24.24 -0.99 -21.92
CA GLN A 151 24.92 -1.80 -22.95
C GLN A 151 26.23 -2.43 -22.42
N GLN A 152 26.98 -1.70 -21.59
CA GLN A 152 28.16 -2.25 -20.95
C GLN A 152 27.80 -3.38 -19.97
N ARG A 153 26.70 -3.22 -19.20
CA ARG A 153 26.22 -4.28 -18.29
C ARG A 153 25.73 -5.50 -19.06
N GLU A 154 25.06 -5.29 -20.20
CA GLU A 154 24.67 -6.40 -21.09
C GLU A 154 25.87 -7.26 -21.47
N THR A 155 26.97 -6.63 -21.89
CA THR A 155 28.18 -7.34 -22.26
C THR A 155 28.71 -8.20 -21.10
N GLU A 156 28.74 -7.66 -19.88
CA GLU A 156 29.14 -8.39 -18.68
C GLU A 156 28.20 -9.56 -18.36
N ILE A 157 26.88 -9.35 -18.45
CA ILE A 157 25.86 -10.37 -18.19
C ILE A 157 25.95 -11.49 -19.25
N ARG A 158 26.13 -11.16 -20.54
CA ARG A 158 26.34 -12.14 -21.61
C ARG A 158 27.56 -13.01 -21.38
N ALA A 159 28.66 -12.39 -20.96
CA ALA A 159 29.88 -13.12 -20.65
C ALA A 159 29.66 -14.10 -19.48
N ALA A 160 28.96 -13.67 -18.42
CA ALA A 160 28.66 -14.48 -17.26
C ALA A 160 27.73 -15.67 -17.56
N LEU A 161 26.74 -15.47 -18.43
CA LEU A 161 25.77 -16.49 -18.87
C LEU A 161 26.23 -17.29 -20.11
N LYS A 162 27.51 -17.22 -20.48
CA LYS A 162 28.11 -17.95 -21.63
C LYS A 162 27.32 -17.77 -22.95
N GLY A 163 26.77 -16.60 -23.17
CA GLY A 163 26.02 -16.26 -24.38
C GLY A 163 24.53 -16.65 -24.37
N GLU A 164 24.04 -17.29 -23.34
CA GLU A 164 22.62 -17.71 -23.22
C GLU A 164 21.65 -16.59 -22.76
N LEU A 165 21.87 -15.36 -23.23
CA LEU A 165 20.86 -14.31 -23.10
C LEU A 165 19.83 -14.48 -24.20
N GLY A 166 18.60 -14.79 -23.86
CA GLY A 166 17.50 -14.87 -24.81
C GLY A 166 16.99 -13.50 -25.30
N PHE A 167 17.72 -12.39 -25.04
CA PHE A 167 17.37 -11.04 -25.44
C PHE A 167 18.62 -10.18 -25.63
N GLU A 168 18.49 -9.07 -26.37
CA GLU A 168 19.53 -8.06 -26.57
C GLU A 168 19.13 -6.76 -25.87
N LEU A 169 20.00 -6.20 -25.01
CA LEU A 169 19.80 -4.88 -24.43
C LEU A 169 20.15 -3.74 -25.43
N GLY A 170 20.62 -4.11 -26.60
CA GLY A 170 20.92 -3.19 -27.69
C GLY A 170 19.73 -3.03 -28.63
N VAL A 171 19.40 -1.79 -28.96
CA VAL A 171 18.34 -1.49 -29.93
C VAL A 171 18.94 -1.36 -31.31
N ASN A 172 18.67 -2.34 -32.17
CA ASN A 172 18.83 -2.23 -33.62
C ASN A 172 17.56 -1.61 -34.23
N VAL A 173 17.31 -0.33 -33.97
CA VAL A 173 16.21 0.39 -34.62
C VAL A 173 16.73 1.72 -35.17
N GLU A 174 16.56 1.90 -36.44
CA GLU A 174 16.76 3.19 -37.09
C GLU A 174 15.80 4.21 -36.45
N SER A 175 16.35 5.04 -35.55
CA SER A 175 15.76 6.26 -34.99
C SER A 175 14.38 6.15 -34.29
N PRO A 176 14.18 5.31 -33.25
CA PRO A 176 13.05 5.53 -32.35
C PRO A 176 13.29 6.80 -31.52
N PRO A 177 12.22 7.42 -31.01
CA PRO A 177 12.35 8.44 -29.96
C PRO A 177 13.24 7.92 -28.83
N LEU A 178 14.19 8.73 -28.36
CA LEU A 178 15.25 8.30 -27.43
C LEU A 178 14.70 7.66 -26.15
N LEU A 179 13.57 8.14 -25.61
CA LEU A 179 12.91 7.55 -24.44
C LEU A 179 12.42 6.12 -24.71
N LYS A 180 11.91 5.83 -25.90
CA LYS A 180 11.48 4.46 -26.27
C LYS A 180 12.65 3.48 -26.32
N THR A 181 13.85 3.94 -26.66
CA THR A 181 15.05 3.11 -26.59
C THR A 181 15.35 2.67 -25.15
N ILE A 182 15.28 3.61 -24.20
CA ILE A 182 15.48 3.30 -22.79
C ILE A 182 14.37 2.40 -22.26
N LEU A 183 13.11 2.64 -22.60
CA LEU A 183 11.99 1.78 -22.21
C LEU A 183 12.17 0.35 -22.71
N ASN A 184 12.66 0.15 -23.93
CA ASN A 184 12.97 -1.19 -24.45
C ASN A 184 14.06 -1.89 -23.62
N ILE A 185 15.11 -1.16 -23.21
CA ILE A 185 16.17 -1.70 -22.35
C ILE A 185 15.57 -2.17 -21.00
N PHE A 186 14.73 -1.34 -20.35
CA PHE A 186 14.09 -1.72 -19.09
C PHE A 186 13.14 -2.90 -19.23
N GLY A 187 12.35 -2.94 -20.32
CA GLY A 187 11.48 -4.08 -20.62
C GLY A 187 12.27 -5.39 -20.74
N GLN A 188 13.42 -5.35 -21.41
CA GLN A 188 14.29 -6.52 -21.56
C GLN A 188 14.93 -6.95 -20.22
N ILE A 189 15.39 -6.00 -19.39
CA ILE A 189 15.90 -6.30 -18.05
C ILE A 189 14.82 -6.96 -17.22
N LYS A 190 13.60 -6.43 -17.25
CA LYS A 190 12.44 -6.98 -16.53
C LYS A 190 12.13 -8.42 -16.95
N VAL A 191 12.09 -8.70 -18.25
CA VAL A 191 11.94 -10.07 -18.78
C VAL A 191 13.08 -10.97 -18.28
N GLY A 192 14.31 -10.46 -18.26
CA GLY A 192 15.46 -11.19 -17.73
C GLY A 192 15.35 -11.50 -16.25
N LEU A 193 14.85 -10.55 -15.43
CA LEU A 193 14.61 -10.72 -13.99
C LEU A 193 13.48 -11.70 -13.69
N GLN A 194 12.48 -11.80 -14.55
CA GLN A 194 11.38 -12.76 -14.46
C GLN A 194 11.73 -14.14 -15.03
N GLY A 195 12.95 -14.32 -15.56
CA GLY A 195 13.45 -15.57 -16.12
C GLY A 195 13.87 -16.59 -15.05
N SER A 196 14.86 -17.45 -15.38
CA SER A 196 15.39 -18.38 -14.39
C SER A 196 16.07 -17.66 -13.23
N LYS A 197 16.04 -18.27 -12.03
CA LYS A 197 16.70 -17.72 -10.82
C LYS A 197 18.17 -17.40 -11.05
N GLU A 198 18.89 -18.23 -11.80
CA GLU A 198 20.30 -18.02 -12.17
C GLU A 198 20.47 -16.74 -13.01
N ARG A 199 19.60 -16.55 -14.01
CA ARG A 199 19.60 -15.34 -14.84
C ARG A 199 19.30 -14.09 -14.03
N ALA A 200 18.24 -14.11 -13.23
CA ALA A 200 17.87 -13.00 -12.37
C ALA A 200 19.01 -12.61 -11.41
N THR A 201 19.63 -13.62 -10.76
CA THR A 201 20.77 -13.41 -9.85
C THR A 201 21.98 -12.81 -10.59
N THR A 202 22.28 -13.27 -11.80
CA THR A 202 23.39 -12.74 -12.60
C THR A 202 23.18 -11.28 -13.00
N ILE A 203 21.96 -10.95 -13.47
CA ILE A 203 21.57 -9.57 -13.81
C ILE A 203 21.70 -8.67 -12.58
N ARG A 204 21.06 -9.06 -11.45
CA ARG A 204 21.13 -8.29 -10.20
C ARG A 204 22.57 -8.09 -9.74
N SER A 205 23.39 -9.13 -9.78
CA SER A 205 24.81 -9.06 -9.36
C SER A 205 25.60 -8.07 -10.21
N SER A 206 25.44 -8.09 -11.53
CA SER A 206 26.11 -7.14 -12.42
C SER A 206 25.70 -5.69 -12.12
N LEU A 207 24.41 -5.43 -11.89
CA LEU A 207 23.90 -4.10 -11.55
C LEU A 207 24.37 -3.65 -10.15
N LYS A 208 24.32 -4.54 -9.14
CA LYS A 208 24.74 -4.25 -7.76
C LYS A 208 26.23 -3.95 -7.64
N ASN A 209 27.07 -4.64 -8.40
CA ASN A 209 28.51 -4.42 -8.39
C ASN A 209 28.89 -3.00 -8.83
N ARG A 210 28.01 -2.31 -9.54
CA ARG A 210 28.18 -0.93 -10.03
C ARG A 210 27.08 0.00 -9.49
N PHE A 211 26.55 -0.32 -8.34
CA PHE A 211 25.45 0.45 -7.76
C PHE A 211 25.73 1.95 -7.59
N PRO A 212 26.92 2.41 -7.15
CA PRO A 212 27.21 3.85 -7.06
C PRO A 212 27.10 4.56 -8.41
N ASP A 213 27.58 3.94 -9.49
CA ASP A 213 27.50 4.50 -10.85
C ASP A 213 26.04 4.56 -11.32
N PHE A 214 25.26 3.49 -11.04
CA PHE A 214 23.82 3.43 -11.32
C PHE A 214 23.06 4.54 -10.56
N ALA A 215 23.27 4.66 -9.26
CA ALA A 215 22.59 5.66 -8.43
C ALA A 215 22.91 7.08 -8.88
N ASN A 216 24.19 7.36 -9.23
CA ASN A 216 24.60 8.66 -9.75
C ASN A 216 23.91 8.97 -11.10
N LEU A 217 23.87 8.01 -11.99
CA LEU A 217 23.24 8.16 -13.31
C LEU A 217 21.72 8.37 -13.18
N PHE A 218 21.07 7.61 -12.29
CA PHE A 218 19.65 7.77 -11.99
C PHE A 218 19.35 9.16 -11.40
N ASN A 219 20.18 9.64 -10.49
CA ASN A 219 20.02 10.97 -9.90
C ASN A 219 20.20 12.09 -10.96
N GLN A 220 21.17 11.97 -11.85
CA GLN A 220 21.30 12.90 -12.97
C GLN A 220 20.05 12.88 -13.88
N TYR A 221 19.49 11.70 -14.13
CA TYR A 221 18.26 11.58 -14.91
C TYR A 221 17.08 12.27 -14.22
N ILE A 222 16.94 12.10 -12.90
CA ILE A 222 15.91 12.80 -12.10
C ILE A 222 16.08 14.31 -12.15
N GLU A 223 17.32 14.80 -12.03
CA GLU A 223 17.62 16.25 -12.08
C GLU A 223 17.23 16.85 -13.44
N GLU A 224 17.61 16.21 -14.54
CA GLU A 224 17.25 16.63 -15.90
C GLU A 224 15.74 16.54 -16.15
N ALA A 225 15.10 15.48 -15.66
CA ALA A 225 13.64 15.34 -15.74
C ALA A 225 12.92 16.45 -14.96
N ASN A 226 13.37 16.79 -13.75
CA ASN A 226 12.80 17.90 -12.96
C ASN A 226 12.95 19.25 -13.68
N LEU A 227 14.10 19.50 -14.31
CA LEU A 227 14.30 20.71 -15.11
C LEU A 227 13.32 20.77 -16.28
N SER A 228 13.18 19.68 -17.03
CA SER A 228 12.26 19.58 -18.15
C SER A 228 10.79 19.71 -17.74
N LEU A 229 10.41 19.11 -16.60
CA LEU A 229 9.06 19.21 -16.04
C LEU A 229 8.69 20.65 -15.69
N ARG A 230 9.61 21.38 -15.03
CA ARG A 230 9.40 22.81 -14.71
C ARG A 230 9.27 23.66 -15.96
N GLN A 231 10.12 23.43 -16.96
CA GLN A 231 10.06 24.15 -18.24
C GLN A 231 8.77 23.85 -19.02
N ALA A 232 8.28 22.61 -18.96
CA ALA A 232 7.02 22.20 -19.58
C ALA A 232 5.77 22.58 -18.77
N GLY A 233 5.91 23.16 -17.56
CA GLY A 233 4.80 23.48 -16.68
C GLY A 233 4.00 22.24 -16.24
N LYS A 234 4.68 21.11 -15.95
CA LYS A 234 4.03 19.82 -15.61
C LYS A 234 4.30 19.33 -14.19
N GLY A 235 5.15 20.02 -13.46
CA GLY A 235 5.49 19.70 -12.07
C GLY A 235 6.77 20.42 -11.62
N GLN A 236 6.93 20.59 -10.32
CA GLN A 236 8.13 21.19 -9.74
C GLN A 236 9.22 20.16 -9.45
N GLU A 237 8.81 18.99 -8.95
CA GLU A 237 9.66 17.88 -8.55
C GLU A 237 8.97 16.55 -8.85
N ILE A 238 9.73 15.47 -8.93
CA ILE A 238 9.22 14.10 -9.05
C ILE A 238 8.87 13.57 -7.66
N LEU A 239 7.68 12.98 -7.53
CA LEU A 239 7.25 12.19 -6.38
C LEU A 239 6.94 10.77 -6.82
N TYR A 240 7.67 9.80 -6.28
CA TYR A 240 7.30 8.39 -6.42
C TYR A 240 6.32 7.96 -5.33
N ILE A 241 5.29 7.22 -5.71
CA ILE A 241 4.39 6.50 -4.80
C ILE A 241 4.51 5.01 -5.12
N ILE A 242 5.08 4.24 -4.19
CA ILE A 242 5.39 2.82 -4.36
C ILE A 242 4.50 2.02 -3.43
N ASP A 243 3.55 1.31 -4.02
CA ASP A 243 2.58 0.48 -3.31
C ASP A 243 2.85 -1.02 -3.54
N GLY A 244 2.41 -1.86 -2.62
CA GLY A 244 2.41 -3.32 -2.76
C GLY A 244 3.58 -4.03 -2.09
N LEU A 245 4.49 -3.35 -1.36
CA LEU A 245 5.59 -4.01 -0.63
C LEU A 245 5.10 -5.04 0.40
N GLU A 246 3.96 -4.77 1.02
CA GLU A 246 3.34 -5.68 1.99
C GLU A 246 2.80 -6.98 1.38
N LYS A 247 2.77 -7.08 0.07
CA LYS A 247 2.29 -8.25 -0.66
C LYS A 247 3.38 -9.24 -1.03
N THR A 248 4.67 -8.90 -0.81
CA THR A 248 5.76 -9.86 -1.00
C THR A 248 5.59 -11.03 -0.05
N MET A 249 5.87 -12.26 -0.53
CA MET A 249 5.52 -13.50 0.16
C MET A 249 6.33 -13.74 1.44
N SER A 250 7.56 -13.22 1.55
CA SER A 250 8.48 -13.49 2.66
C SER A 250 8.67 -12.26 3.56
N ALA A 251 8.44 -12.42 4.87
CA ALA A 251 8.75 -11.41 5.87
C ALA A 251 10.24 -11.04 5.88
N GLU A 252 11.13 -12.02 5.64
CA GLU A 252 12.57 -11.79 5.52
C GLU A 252 12.91 -10.88 4.34
N MET A 253 12.27 -11.11 3.20
CA MET A 253 12.43 -10.28 2.00
C MET A 253 11.96 -8.84 2.25
N ARG A 254 10.79 -8.67 2.86
CA ARG A 254 10.25 -7.35 3.25
C ARG A 254 11.21 -6.62 4.17
N ARG A 255 11.71 -7.31 5.19
CA ARG A 255 12.68 -6.75 6.13
C ARG A 255 14.00 -6.37 5.43
N LYS A 256 14.54 -7.26 4.60
CA LYS A 256 15.77 -7.01 3.83
C LYS A 256 15.62 -5.73 2.98
N LEU A 257 14.53 -5.61 2.25
CA LEU A 257 14.30 -4.47 1.35
C LEU A 257 14.19 -3.13 2.13
N VAL A 258 13.40 -3.11 3.21
CA VAL A 258 13.06 -1.87 3.92
C VAL A 258 14.10 -1.49 4.97
N ILE A 259 14.70 -2.46 5.65
CA ILE A 259 15.64 -2.22 6.76
C ILE A 259 17.08 -2.37 6.29
N ASP A 260 17.44 -3.54 5.80
CA ASP A 260 18.85 -3.88 5.59
C ASP A 260 19.42 -3.16 4.35
N GLU A 261 18.62 -3.00 3.29
CA GLU A 261 18.99 -2.33 2.03
C GLU A 261 18.48 -0.89 1.90
N SER A 262 17.88 -0.34 2.97
CA SER A 262 17.33 1.02 2.99
C SER A 262 18.32 2.10 2.54
N ASN A 263 19.60 1.94 2.89
CA ASN A 263 20.67 2.85 2.46
C ASN A 263 20.81 2.93 0.93
N ARG A 264 20.41 1.88 0.21
CA ARG A 264 20.42 1.84 -1.26
C ARG A 264 19.27 2.66 -1.83
N LEU A 265 18.06 2.48 -1.28
CA LEU A 265 16.87 3.24 -1.67
C LEU A 265 17.08 4.76 -1.44
N ARG A 266 17.71 5.14 -0.33
CA ARG A 266 18.01 6.53 0.03
C ARG A 266 19.02 7.23 -0.88
N GLN A 267 19.84 6.49 -1.62
CA GLN A 267 20.77 7.10 -2.56
C GLN A 267 20.08 7.69 -3.78
N ILE A 268 18.82 7.34 -4.03
CA ILE A 268 18.01 7.96 -5.10
C ILE A 268 17.37 9.25 -4.55
N LYS A 269 17.72 10.37 -5.19
CA LYS A 269 17.36 11.72 -4.76
C LYS A 269 16.01 12.17 -5.30
N ALA A 270 14.94 11.44 -4.94
CA ALA A 270 13.56 11.81 -5.25
C ALA A 270 12.70 11.74 -3.97
N TYR A 271 11.62 12.52 -3.94
CA TYR A 271 10.59 12.30 -2.93
C TYR A 271 9.93 10.96 -3.20
N THR A 272 9.82 10.13 -2.17
CA THR A 272 9.27 8.78 -2.33
C THR A 272 8.40 8.39 -1.15
N ILE A 273 7.20 7.93 -1.42
CA ILE A 273 6.33 7.27 -0.45
C ILE A 273 6.37 5.76 -0.73
N PHE A 274 6.68 4.97 0.29
CA PHE A 274 6.56 3.52 0.26
C PHE A 274 5.44 3.05 1.19
N THR A 275 4.66 2.07 0.78
CA THR A 275 3.88 1.29 1.75
C THR A 275 4.82 0.45 2.60
N LEU A 276 4.53 0.41 3.91
CA LEU A 276 5.29 -0.39 4.87
C LEU A 276 4.40 -1.52 5.41
N PRO A 277 4.87 -2.76 5.31
CA PRO A 277 4.20 -3.89 5.96
C PRO A 277 4.04 -3.66 7.47
N ILE A 278 2.88 -4.06 8.02
CA ILE A 278 2.54 -3.77 9.42
C ILE A 278 3.53 -4.40 10.42
N GLU A 279 4.01 -5.59 10.14
CA GLU A 279 4.96 -6.30 11.02
C GLU A 279 6.31 -5.57 11.15
N LEU A 280 6.69 -4.73 10.18
CA LEU A 280 7.90 -3.91 10.25
C LEU A 280 7.74 -2.65 11.10
N MET A 281 6.51 -2.29 11.49
CA MET A 281 6.27 -1.15 12.38
C MET A 281 6.92 -1.35 13.78
N LYS A 282 7.19 -2.57 14.20
CA LYS A 282 8.00 -2.85 15.41
C LYS A 282 9.41 -2.27 15.32
N GLU A 283 9.96 -2.14 14.12
CA GLU A 283 11.29 -1.59 13.86
C GLU A 283 11.25 -0.08 13.51
N ARG A 284 10.09 0.58 13.71
CA ARG A 284 9.87 2.01 13.39
C ARG A 284 11.02 2.92 13.89
N GLN A 285 11.55 2.65 15.07
CA GLN A 285 12.67 3.45 15.61
C GLN A 285 13.94 3.34 14.77
N LYS A 286 14.24 2.16 14.21
CA LYS A 286 15.39 1.97 13.32
C LYS A 286 15.15 2.70 12.00
N ILE A 287 13.95 2.56 11.43
CA ILE A 287 13.57 3.22 10.18
C ILE A 287 13.61 4.74 10.34
N ASN A 288 13.13 5.28 11.46
CA ASN A 288 13.12 6.70 11.76
C ASN A 288 14.53 7.33 11.91
N GLN A 289 15.57 6.53 12.03
CA GLN A 289 16.95 7.05 12.02
C GLN A 289 17.37 7.58 10.64
N PHE A 290 16.70 7.16 9.57
CA PHE A 290 17.07 7.51 8.20
C PHE A 290 15.90 7.92 7.30
N SER A 291 14.66 7.82 7.77
CA SER A 291 13.45 8.21 7.02
C SER A 291 12.33 8.58 7.99
N THR A 292 11.16 8.90 7.47
CA THR A 292 9.97 9.16 8.29
C THR A 292 8.97 8.01 8.13
N VAL A 293 8.39 7.54 9.23
CA VAL A 293 7.37 6.47 9.25
C VAL A 293 6.11 6.99 9.93
N GLU A 294 4.98 6.89 9.23
CA GLU A 294 3.66 7.18 9.78
C GLU A 294 2.76 5.94 9.74
N SER A 295 1.95 5.78 10.77
CA SER A 295 0.93 4.72 10.82
C SER A 295 -0.35 5.16 10.14
N PHE A 296 -0.88 4.30 9.24
CA PHE A 296 -2.18 4.46 8.62
C PHE A 296 -3.16 3.46 9.27
N PRO A 297 -3.83 3.86 10.36
CA PRO A 297 -4.61 2.95 11.19
C PRO A 297 -5.96 2.59 10.57
N TYR A 298 -6.63 1.58 11.14
CA TYR A 298 -8.07 1.42 10.96
C TYR A 298 -8.84 2.61 11.53
N VAL A 299 -10.06 2.80 11.07
CA VAL A 299 -10.97 3.79 11.64
C VAL A 299 -11.41 3.31 13.03
N LYS A 300 -11.16 4.12 14.04
CA LYS A 300 -11.58 3.79 15.41
C LYS A 300 -13.09 3.97 15.53
N ILE A 301 -13.84 2.87 15.58
CA ILE A 301 -15.30 2.86 15.72
C ILE A 301 -15.76 2.73 17.19
N ILE A 302 -14.88 2.26 18.06
CA ILE A 302 -15.15 2.09 19.49
C ILE A 302 -13.97 2.64 20.28
N GLU A 303 -14.24 3.46 21.30
CA GLU A 303 -13.25 3.92 22.27
C GLU A 303 -12.79 2.78 23.19
N ARG A 304 -11.63 2.96 23.87
CA ARG A 304 -11.12 1.96 24.84
C ARG A 304 -12.14 1.61 25.93
N GLN A 305 -12.96 2.58 26.32
CA GLN A 305 -14.02 2.42 27.33
C GLN A 305 -15.29 1.74 26.79
N GLY A 306 -15.33 1.36 25.52
CA GLY A 306 -16.44 0.67 24.90
C GLY A 306 -17.51 1.57 24.27
N ASN A 307 -17.36 2.89 24.33
CA ASN A 307 -18.30 3.84 23.73
C ASN A 307 -18.12 3.90 22.21
N ASP A 308 -19.24 4.01 21.49
CA ASP A 308 -19.24 4.18 20.03
C ASP A 308 -18.70 5.57 19.64
N VAL A 309 -17.94 5.60 18.55
CA VAL A 309 -17.49 6.83 17.88
C VAL A 309 -18.52 7.16 16.79
N GLU A 310 -19.55 7.93 17.13
CA GLU A 310 -20.72 8.17 16.28
C GLU A 310 -20.35 8.67 14.87
N MET A 311 -19.38 9.59 14.75
CA MET A 311 -18.93 10.10 13.46
C MET A 311 -18.36 8.98 12.56
N ALA A 312 -17.66 8.01 13.16
CA ALA A 312 -17.14 6.87 12.39
C ALA A 312 -18.28 5.97 11.89
N PHE A 313 -19.32 5.75 12.71
CA PHE A 313 -20.51 5.01 12.28
C PHE A 313 -21.20 5.71 11.10
N LEU A 314 -21.39 7.02 11.15
CA LEU A 314 -22.01 7.77 10.06
C LEU A 314 -21.25 7.63 8.73
N VAL A 315 -19.92 7.69 8.77
CA VAL A 315 -19.09 7.51 7.58
C VAL A 315 -19.17 6.08 7.03
N PHE A 316 -19.22 5.07 7.91
CA PHE A 316 -19.41 3.69 7.46
C PHE A 316 -20.85 3.42 6.98
N GLU A 317 -21.87 4.06 7.54
CA GLU A 317 -23.25 4.03 6.99
C GLU A 317 -23.27 4.60 5.57
N GLU A 318 -22.58 5.73 5.33
CA GLU A 318 -22.38 6.27 3.97
C GLU A 318 -21.66 5.27 3.06
N PHE A 319 -20.58 4.66 3.54
CA PHE A 319 -19.80 3.67 2.80
C PHE A 319 -20.64 2.47 2.36
N ILE A 320 -21.53 1.96 3.23
CA ILE A 320 -22.47 0.89 2.88
C ILE A 320 -23.51 1.40 1.91
N SER A 321 -24.13 2.55 2.16
CA SER A 321 -25.22 3.09 1.37
C SER A 321 -24.85 3.39 -0.10
N LYS A 322 -23.58 3.66 -0.36
CA LYS A 322 -23.05 3.80 -1.72
C LYS A 322 -23.02 2.48 -2.48
N ARG A 323 -22.93 1.34 -1.79
CA ARG A 323 -22.80 0.00 -2.37
C ARG A 323 -24.08 -0.81 -2.34
N ILE A 324 -24.84 -0.70 -1.25
CA ILE A 324 -26.04 -1.50 -0.99
C ILE A 324 -27.15 -0.54 -0.62
N ASP A 325 -28.35 -0.74 -1.18
CA ASP A 325 -29.50 0.01 -0.74
C ASP A 325 -29.87 -0.38 0.70
N LEU A 326 -30.04 0.60 1.58
CA LEU A 326 -30.29 0.35 3.00
C LEU A 326 -31.63 -0.36 3.25
N SER A 327 -32.55 -0.35 2.30
CA SER A 327 -33.81 -1.12 2.38
C SER A 327 -33.60 -2.64 2.32
N LEU A 328 -32.42 -3.08 1.86
CA LEU A 328 -32.04 -4.50 1.87
C LEU A 328 -31.64 -5.00 3.26
N PHE A 329 -31.56 -4.16 4.27
CA PHE A 329 -31.31 -4.54 5.65
C PHE A 329 -32.61 -4.56 6.46
N GLU A 330 -32.77 -5.57 7.31
CA GLU A 330 -33.93 -5.71 8.20
C GLU A 330 -34.15 -4.45 9.06
N SER A 331 -33.07 -3.80 9.49
CA SER A 331 -33.12 -2.60 10.31
C SER A 331 -31.83 -1.76 10.23
N LYS A 332 -31.93 -0.48 10.60
CA LYS A 332 -30.75 0.38 10.77
C LYS A 332 -29.82 -0.14 11.88
N GLU A 333 -30.38 -0.77 12.91
CA GLU A 333 -29.61 -1.39 14.00
C GLU A 333 -28.71 -2.52 13.48
N LEU A 334 -29.22 -3.33 12.55
CA LEU A 334 -28.44 -4.38 11.91
C LEU A 334 -27.29 -3.79 11.10
N VAL A 335 -27.48 -2.69 10.36
CA VAL A 335 -26.38 -1.98 9.65
C VAL A 335 -25.28 -1.59 10.65
N ARG A 336 -25.63 -1.06 11.81
CA ARG A 336 -24.67 -0.70 12.85
C ARG A 336 -23.94 -1.91 13.42
N LYS A 337 -24.60 -3.06 13.54
CA LYS A 337 -23.95 -4.32 13.93
C LYS A 337 -22.88 -4.74 12.91
N PHE A 338 -23.20 -4.70 11.60
CA PHE A 338 -22.21 -4.95 10.54
C PHE A 338 -20.99 -4.04 10.70
N ILE A 339 -21.18 -2.74 10.89
CA ILE A 339 -20.10 -1.78 11.08
C ILE A 339 -19.26 -2.13 12.31
N ARG A 340 -19.90 -2.47 13.44
CA ARG A 340 -19.23 -2.83 14.68
C ARG A 340 -18.31 -4.05 14.50
N PHE A 341 -18.80 -5.10 13.84
CA PHE A 341 -18.03 -6.30 13.59
C PHE A 341 -16.97 -6.14 12.50
N GLY A 342 -17.13 -5.17 11.58
CA GLY A 342 -16.08 -4.75 10.65
C GLY A 342 -14.86 -4.15 11.33
N GLY A 343 -14.95 -3.78 12.63
CA GLY A 343 -13.82 -3.34 13.44
C GLY A 343 -13.12 -2.09 12.92
N GLY A 344 -13.79 -1.28 12.09
CA GLY A 344 -13.20 -0.10 11.45
C GLY A 344 -12.33 -0.38 10.21
N SER A 345 -12.33 -1.62 9.74
CA SER A 345 -11.71 -2.01 8.48
C SER A 345 -12.78 -2.02 7.37
N PRO A 346 -12.62 -1.19 6.31
CA PRO A 346 -13.53 -1.26 5.16
C PRO A 346 -13.58 -2.65 4.53
N ARG A 347 -12.43 -3.33 4.43
CA ARG A 347 -12.33 -4.68 3.85
C ARG A 347 -13.06 -5.73 4.67
N GLU A 348 -12.86 -5.75 6.00
CA GLU A 348 -13.53 -6.73 6.87
C GLU A 348 -15.04 -6.51 6.88
N LEU A 349 -15.50 -5.26 6.85
CA LEU A 349 -16.92 -4.95 6.73
C LEU A 349 -17.51 -5.53 5.42
N LEU A 350 -16.84 -5.30 4.29
CA LEU A 350 -17.30 -5.86 3.01
C LEU A 350 -17.28 -7.40 3.00
N ARG A 351 -16.28 -8.01 3.63
CA ARG A 351 -16.18 -9.47 3.77
C ARG A 351 -17.33 -10.06 4.60
N ILE A 352 -17.75 -9.37 5.66
CA ILE A 352 -18.91 -9.79 6.47
C ILE A 352 -20.20 -9.63 5.68
N LEU A 353 -20.37 -8.54 4.91
CA LEU A 353 -21.52 -8.30 4.05
C LEU A 353 -21.64 -9.36 2.96
N GLU A 354 -20.55 -9.71 2.28
CA GLU A 354 -20.52 -10.78 1.28
C GLU A 354 -20.90 -12.13 1.92
N ALA A 355 -20.32 -12.46 3.09
CA ALA A 355 -20.66 -13.68 3.78
C ALA A 355 -22.14 -13.73 4.22
N ALA A 356 -22.71 -12.60 4.65
CA ALA A 356 -24.12 -12.53 5.04
C ALA A 356 -25.05 -12.67 3.83
N ALA A 357 -24.71 -12.08 2.69
CA ALA A 357 -25.47 -12.25 1.45
C ALA A 357 -25.54 -13.72 1.03
N PHE A 358 -24.45 -14.48 1.23
CA PHE A 358 -24.43 -15.93 0.95
C PHE A 358 -25.42 -16.74 1.82
N PHE A 359 -25.69 -16.29 3.06
CA PHE A 359 -26.63 -16.95 3.99
C PHE A 359 -28.02 -16.32 3.98
N ALA A 360 -28.25 -15.29 3.19
CA ALA A 360 -29.54 -14.61 3.17
C ALA A 360 -30.63 -15.52 2.56
N ASP A 361 -31.83 -15.44 3.14
CA ASP A 361 -33.01 -16.13 2.62
C ASP A 361 -33.59 -15.32 1.45
N GLU A 362 -33.44 -15.88 0.25
CA GLU A 362 -33.94 -15.26 -1.00
C GLU A 362 -35.42 -14.92 -0.92
N SER A 363 -36.22 -15.72 -0.21
CA SER A 363 -37.67 -15.48 -0.08
C SER A 363 -38.00 -14.24 0.72
N LYS A 364 -37.11 -13.79 1.61
CA LYS A 364 -37.25 -12.56 2.39
C LYS A 364 -36.74 -11.34 1.61
N GLY A 365 -35.75 -11.52 0.72
CA GLY A 365 -35.18 -10.46 -0.09
C GLY A 365 -34.38 -9.40 0.68
N ILE A 366 -34.01 -9.70 1.92
CA ILE A 366 -33.27 -8.79 2.83
C ILE A 366 -32.17 -9.52 3.61
N LEU A 367 -31.18 -8.76 4.07
CA LEU A 367 -30.22 -9.19 5.07
C LEU A 367 -30.88 -9.07 6.45
N ASP A 368 -31.06 -10.18 7.13
CA ASP A 368 -31.66 -10.26 8.46
C ASP A 368 -30.63 -10.64 9.54
N GLU A 369 -31.04 -10.62 10.80
CA GLU A 369 -30.18 -11.01 11.93
C GLU A 369 -29.68 -12.47 11.79
N THR A 370 -30.47 -13.36 11.19
CA THR A 370 -30.10 -14.77 11.01
C THR A 370 -28.91 -14.92 10.08
N CYS A 371 -28.95 -14.35 8.88
CA CYS A 371 -27.85 -14.42 7.91
C CYS A 371 -26.59 -13.72 8.44
N PHE A 372 -26.76 -12.62 9.22
CA PHE A 372 -25.65 -11.95 9.88
C PHE A 372 -24.95 -12.87 10.89
N GLN A 373 -25.69 -13.55 11.76
CA GLN A 373 -25.12 -14.47 12.76
C GLN A 373 -24.42 -15.68 12.13
N GLU A 374 -25.01 -16.25 11.09
CA GLU A 374 -24.37 -17.37 10.36
C GLU A 374 -23.08 -16.93 9.65
N ALA A 375 -23.04 -15.73 9.07
CA ALA A 375 -21.83 -15.14 8.50
C ALA A 375 -20.72 -14.99 9.55
N LEU A 376 -21.05 -14.41 10.69
CA LEU A 376 -20.08 -14.22 11.78
C LEU A 376 -19.55 -15.54 12.30
N LYS A 377 -20.42 -16.53 12.52
CA LYS A 377 -20.04 -17.87 12.98
C LYS A 377 -19.09 -18.56 12.00
N ARG A 378 -19.38 -18.48 10.69
CA ARG A 378 -18.49 -19.01 9.66
C ARG A 378 -17.12 -18.35 9.71
N LEU A 379 -17.05 -17.01 9.76
CA LEU A 379 -15.82 -16.26 9.79
C LEU A 379 -15.02 -16.49 11.08
N ALA A 380 -15.69 -16.56 12.22
CA ALA A 380 -15.06 -16.87 13.51
C ALA A 380 -14.42 -18.27 13.50
N ASN A 381 -15.11 -19.29 12.97
CA ASN A 381 -14.58 -20.64 12.86
C ASN A 381 -13.37 -20.72 11.91
N GLN A 382 -13.37 -19.96 10.83
CA GLN A 382 -12.20 -19.86 9.93
C GLN A 382 -11.00 -19.26 10.64
N THR A 383 -11.20 -18.21 11.43
CA THR A 383 -10.11 -17.52 12.12
C THR A 383 -9.61 -18.31 13.33
N ALA A 384 -10.51 -19.06 14.03
CA ALA A 384 -10.15 -19.89 15.18
C ALA A 384 -9.05 -20.92 14.87
N GLN A 385 -8.93 -21.37 13.61
CA GLN A 385 -7.89 -22.32 13.18
C GLN A 385 -6.47 -21.76 13.30
N TYR A 386 -6.31 -20.45 13.35
CA TYR A 386 -5.02 -19.76 13.49
C TYR A 386 -4.69 -19.35 14.93
N LEU A 387 -5.60 -19.64 15.90
CA LEU A 387 -5.43 -19.30 17.31
C LEU A 387 -4.65 -20.40 18.05
N THR A 388 -3.33 -20.24 18.12
CA THR A 388 -2.48 -21.09 18.97
C THR A 388 -2.63 -20.70 20.45
N GLN A 389 -2.18 -21.58 21.36
CA GLN A 389 -2.16 -21.28 22.79
C GLN A 389 -1.37 -20.00 23.10
N GLU A 390 -0.22 -19.82 22.47
CA GLU A 390 0.63 -18.64 22.64
C GLU A 390 -0.10 -17.34 22.21
N LYS A 391 -0.80 -17.39 21.05
CA LYS A 391 -1.64 -16.26 20.61
C LYS A 391 -2.76 -15.97 21.60
N LEU A 392 -3.44 -16.99 22.14
CA LEU A 392 -4.51 -16.80 23.12
C LEU A 392 -4.00 -16.18 24.42
N ASP A 393 -2.85 -16.63 24.93
CA ASP A 393 -2.24 -16.05 26.12
C ASP A 393 -1.88 -14.58 25.89
N ARG A 394 -1.32 -14.26 24.72
CA ARG A 394 -1.02 -12.87 24.32
C ARG A 394 -2.27 -12.01 24.15
N LEU A 395 -3.35 -12.57 23.57
CA LEU A 395 -4.62 -11.86 23.44
C LEU A 395 -5.22 -11.52 24.81
N LYS A 396 -5.04 -12.41 25.80
CA LYS A 396 -5.46 -12.16 27.19
C LYS A 396 -4.68 -10.99 27.80
N GLU A 397 -3.36 -10.96 27.64
CA GLU A 397 -2.53 -9.82 28.10
C GLU A 397 -2.99 -8.50 27.48
N ILE A 398 -3.22 -8.48 26.13
CA ILE A 398 -3.68 -7.29 25.42
C ILE A 398 -5.06 -6.86 25.91
N HIS A 399 -5.96 -7.80 26.17
CA HIS A 399 -7.28 -7.52 26.73
C HIS A 399 -7.17 -6.86 28.12
N GLU A 400 -6.34 -7.41 29.01
CA GLU A 400 -6.08 -6.88 30.35
C GLU A 400 -5.42 -5.49 30.29
N ASP A 401 -4.46 -5.27 29.37
CA ASP A 401 -3.82 -3.98 29.13
C ASP A 401 -4.84 -2.91 28.70
N ASN A 402 -5.76 -3.28 27.80
CA ASN A 402 -6.81 -2.36 27.34
C ASN A 402 -7.74 -1.96 28.49
N LEU A 403 -8.16 -2.92 29.33
CA LEU A 403 -8.97 -2.63 30.51
C LEU A 403 -8.25 -1.72 31.50
N ALA A 404 -6.93 -1.87 31.63
CA ALA A 404 -6.09 -1.03 32.49
C ALA A 404 -5.65 0.30 31.82
N GLY A 405 -6.05 0.57 30.58
CA GLY A 405 -5.66 1.78 29.84
C GLY A 405 -4.19 1.81 29.42
N ARG A 406 -3.50 0.67 29.41
CA ARG A 406 -2.10 0.55 29.02
C ARG A 406 -1.96 0.24 27.52
N SER A 407 -0.79 0.56 26.96
CA SER A 407 -0.39 0.14 25.61
C SER A 407 0.37 -1.18 25.68
N SER A 408 -0.01 -2.13 24.83
CA SER A 408 0.67 -3.42 24.73
C SER A 408 1.96 -3.32 23.92
N PRO A 409 3.02 -4.06 24.26
CA PRO A 409 4.25 -4.15 23.47
C PRO A 409 3.97 -4.59 22.05
N PHE A 410 4.85 -4.19 21.12
CA PHE A 410 4.82 -4.62 19.73
C PHE A 410 6.03 -5.52 19.46
N ASP A 411 5.87 -6.82 19.61
CA ASP A 411 6.85 -7.86 19.31
C ASP A 411 6.48 -8.65 18.04
N ASP A 412 7.22 -9.72 17.77
CA ASP A 412 7.03 -10.55 16.58
C ASP A 412 5.65 -11.22 16.55
N LEU A 413 5.18 -11.73 17.69
CA LEU A 413 3.88 -12.40 17.78
C LEU A 413 2.72 -11.41 17.56
N VAL A 414 2.83 -10.20 18.11
CA VAL A 414 1.86 -9.12 17.85
C VAL A 414 1.89 -8.71 16.38
N GLY A 415 3.08 -8.64 15.75
CA GLY A 415 3.23 -8.37 14.34
C GLY A 415 2.53 -9.41 13.46
N GLU A 416 2.71 -10.70 13.77
CA GLU A 416 2.02 -11.81 13.09
C GLU A 416 0.50 -11.73 13.27
N MET A 417 0.02 -11.50 14.49
CA MET A 417 -1.42 -11.36 14.74
C MET A 417 -2.06 -10.15 14.03
N LEU A 418 -1.32 -9.07 13.84
CA LEU A 418 -1.77 -7.93 13.05
C LEU A 418 -1.78 -8.26 11.55
N GLU A 419 -0.80 -9.01 11.06
CA GLU A 419 -0.76 -9.46 9.65
C GLU A 419 -1.93 -10.41 9.33
N ASP A 420 -2.27 -11.31 10.26
CA ASP A 420 -3.37 -12.26 10.19
C ASP A 420 -4.75 -11.64 10.50
N ILE A 421 -4.81 -10.35 10.84
CA ILE A 421 -6.03 -9.62 11.23
C ILE A 421 -6.71 -10.26 12.46
N ILE A 422 -5.98 -10.98 13.30
CA ILE A 422 -6.41 -11.43 14.63
C ILE A 422 -6.49 -10.24 15.58
N LEU A 423 -5.54 -9.31 15.44
CA LEU A 423 -5.54 -8.00 16.11
C LEU A 423 -5.82 -6.89 15.10
N MET A 424 -6.40 -5.82 15.59
CA MET A 424 -6.64 -4.58 14.86
C MET A 424 -5.93 -3.43 15.56
N GLU A 425 -5.27 -2.55 14.79
CA GLU A 425 -4.52 -1.41 15.31
C GLU A 425 -5.21 -0.09 14.97
N TYR A 426 -5.26 0.80 15.96
CA TYR A 426 -5.90 2.11 15.89
C TYR A 426 -4.98 3.23 16.33
N ASN A 427 -5.36 4.46 16.04
CA ASN A 427 -4.62 5.69 16.29
C ASN A 427 -3.24 5.65 15.60
N ASP A 428 -2.17 5.87 16.33
CA ASP A 428 -0.77 5.83 15.89
C ASP A 428 -0.07 4.49 16.18
N GLY A 429 -0.84 3.42 16.42
CA GLY A 429 -0.34 2.13 16.89
C GLY A 429 -0.40 1.96 18.42
N SER A 430 -0.83 2.98 19.14
CA SER A 430 -0.91 2.95 20.62
C SER A 430 -2.08 2.13 21.16
N TYR A 431 -3.07 1.82 20.34
CA TYR A 431 -4.25 1.06 20.70
C TYR A 431 -4.44 -0.14 19.78
N LYS A 432 -4.38 -1.33 20.35
CA LYS A 432 -4.67 -2.60 19.68
C LYS A 432 -5.84 -3.29 20.34
N ARG A 433 -6.71 -3.88 19.53
CA ARG A 433 -7.87 -4.63 19.99
C ARG A 433 -7.98 -5.92 19.20
N VAL A 434 -8.53 -6.94 19.84
CA VAL A 434 -8.90 -8.19 19.15
C VAL A 434 -9.94 -7.89 18.07
N ASN A 435 -9.82 -8.54 16.91
CA ASN A 435 -10.83 -8.47 15.88
C ASN A 435 -12.17 -8.93 16.44
N PRO A 436 -13.26 -8.16 16.31
CA PRO A 436 -14.57 -8.52 16.88
C PRO A 436 -15.10 -9.89 16.44
N VAL A 437 -14.72 -10.34 15.24
CA VAL A 437 -15.09 -11.69 14.77
C VAL A 437 -14.32 -12.77 15.52
N VAL A 438 -13.04 -12.53 15.84
CA VAL A 438 -12.22 -13.45 16.66
C VAL A 438 -12.76 -13.57 18.08
N GLU A 439 -13.27 -12.47 18.63
CA GLU A 439 -13.90 -12.46 19.96
C GLU A 439 -15.07 -13.44 20.08
N LEU A 440 -15.73 -13.81 18.97
CA LEU A 440 -16.85 -14.77 18.96
C LEU A 440 -16.40 -16.23 18.99
N SER A 441 -15.12 -16.53 18.76
CA SER A 441 -14.66 -17.92 18.76
C SER A 441 -14.74 -18.54 20.16
N ASP A 442 -15.15 -19.82 20.25
CA ASP A 442 -15.23 -20.55 21.50
C ASP A 442 -13.89 -20.56 22.25
N LEU A 443 -12.78 -20.67 21.52
CA LEU A 443 -11.44 -20.64 22.10
C LEU A 443 -11.15 -19.31 22.82
N TYR A 444 -11.50 -18.19 22.20
CA TYR A 444 -11.31 -16.87 22.80
C TYR A 444 -12.24 -16.68 24.01
N GLN A 445 -13.52 -17.05 23.89
CA GLN A 445 -14.50 -16.94 24.95
C GLN A 445 -14.06 -17.73 26.21
N GLN A 446 -13.60 -18.97 26.02
CA GLN A 446 -13.16 -19.83 27.12
C GLN A 446 -11.83 -19.39 27.72
N ARG A 447 -10.83 -19.09 26.90
CA ARG A 447 -9.46 -18.90 27.37
C ARG A 447 -9.14 -17.46 27.78
N VAL A 448 -9.74 -16.49 27.13
CA VAL A 448 -9.48 -15.06 27.39
C VAL A 448 -10.55 -14.47 28.31
N LEU A 449 -11.83 -14.72 28.02
CA LEU A 449 -12.93 -14.14 28.80
C LEU A 449 -13.43 -15.02 29.94
N GLY A 450 -13.03 -16.30 30.01
CA GLY A 450 -13.44 -17.22 31.05
C GLY A 450 -14.94 -17.57 31.05
N LYS A 451 -15.58 -17.56 29.86
CA LYS A 451 -17.02 -17.80 29.66
C LYS A 451 -17.28 -19.20 29.12
#